data_9980bb7c93b1bb5c6ab265590cff7772
#
_entry.id   9980bb7c93b1bb5c6ab265590cff7772
#
_cell.length_a   1.000
_cell.length_b   1.000
_cell.length_c   1.000
_cell.angle_alpha   90.00
_cell.angle_beta   90.00
_cell.angle_gamma   90.00
#
_symmetry.space_group_name_H-M   'P 1'
#
loop_
_entity.id
_entity.type
_entity.pdbx_description
1 polymer ?
#
loop_
_entity_poly.entity_id
_entity_poly.type
_entity_poly.pdbx_seq_one_letter_code
_entity_poly.pdbx_strand_id
1 'polypeptide(L)'
;MGIDLSLIWFVIIVFATLMYIVMDGFDLGIGILFPAIQDADDRDVMVNSVAPVWDGNETWLVLGGAALFGAFPLAYAVIIDALTIPLTLMLIGLIFRGVAFEFRFKATPAHRSFWDKAFIGGSVLATFTQGMVVGAVINGFAVSGRAFAGGPFDWFTPFNLFCGLGLVVAYAFLGATWLVMKSENPLQGRMRQVSKRLLLALLGIIAVISIWTPLSQPAIAGRWFSLPNLFFLLPVPLLVVVLGLWQWRSLNNPHSHHLPFVLTLGLIFLGFSGLGISIWPHIIPPSITLWQAAAPAQSQGFMLVGALFIIPIILVYTFWSYYVFRGKVQPGEGYH
;
A
#
# COMPACT_ATOMS: atom_id res chain seq x y z
N MET A 1 -2.83 18.25 31.36
CA MET A 1 -2.97 17.91 29.94
C MET A 1 -3.45 16.47 29.88
N GLY A 2 -4.67 16.23 29.35
CA GLY A 2 -5.18 14.88 29.15
C GLY A 2 -4.52 14.22 27.93
N ILE A 3 -4.52 12.88 27.88
CA ILE A 3 -4.06 12.11 26.74
C ILE A 3 -5.04 12.35 25.57
N ASP A 4 -4.53 12.75 24.40
CA ASP A 4 -5.35 12.90 23.19
C ASP A 4 -5.55 11.52 22.52
N LEU A 5 -6.67 10.86 22.87
CA LEU A 5 -7.01 9.55 22.34
C LEU A 5 -7.26 9.57 20.84
N SER A 6 -7.76 10.67 20.28
CA SER A 6 -7.98 10.81 18.84
C SER A 6 -6.66 10.80 18.08
N LEU A 7 -5.65 11.46 18.60
CA LEU A 7 -4.30 11.44 18.02
C LEU A 7 -3.67 10.04 18.08
N ILE A 8 -3.84 9.33 19.21
CA ILE A 8 -3.35 7.95 19.34
C ILE A 8 -4.00 7.04 18.32
N TRP A 9 -5.32 7.10 18.16
CA TRP A 9 -6.02 6.29 17.17
C TRP A 9 -5.65 6.65 15.75
N PHE A 10 -5.45 7.92 15.46
CA PHE A 10 -4.94 8.35 14.16
C PHE A 10 -3.59 7.72 13.85
N VAL A 11 -2.65 7.75 14.80
CA VAL A 11 -1.32 7.12 14.65
C VAL A 11 -1.44 5.60 14.44
N ILE A 12 -2.33 4.92 15.18
CA ILE A 12 -2.57 3.49 15.01
C ILE A 12 -3.08 3.17 13.60
N ILE A 13 -4.03 3.95 13.09
CA ILE A 13 -4.59 3.76 11.73
C ILE A 13 -3.54 4.04 10.66
N VAL A 14 -2.78 5.12 10.80
CA VAL A 14 -1.67 5.46 9.88
C VAL A 14 -0.62 4.34 9.88
N PHE A 15 -0.26 3.82 11.04
CA PHE A 15 0.67 2.70 11.17
C PHE A 15 0.11 1.42 10.52
N ALA A 16 -1.14 1.05 10.80
CA ALA A 16 -1.78 -0.13 10.20
C ALA A 16 -1.86 0.00 8.67
N THR A 17 -2.20 1.19 8.16
CA THR A 17 -2.24 1.46 6.73
C THR A 17 -0.86 1.34 6.08
N LEU A 18 0.18 1.89 6.73
CA LEU A 18 1.55 1.77 6.23
C LEU A 18 2.01 0.30 6.23
N MET A 19 1.72 -0.44 7.30
CA MET A 19 2.04 -1.88 7.37
C MET A 19 1.33 -2.65 6.26
N TYR A 20 0.06 -2.37 6.00
CA TYR A 20 -0.66 -2.97 4.88
C TYR A 20 -0.01 -2.66 3.53
N ILE A 21 0.27 -1.38 3.25
CA ILE A 21 0.92 -0.94 2.00
C ILE A 21 2.26 -1.65 1.78
N VAL A 22 3.04 -1.78 2.83
CA VAL A 22 4.37 -2.40 2.74
C VAL A 22 4.27 -3.90 2.58
N MET A 23 3.45 -4.57 3.39
CA MET A 23 3.44 -6.03 3.48
C MET A 23 2.57 -6.66 2.40
N ASP A 24 1.31 -6.25 2.25
CA ASP A 24 0.46 -6.77 1.18
C ASP A 24 0.84 -6.17 -0.20
N GLY A 25 1.51 -5.01 -0.20
CA GLY A 25 1.95 -4.36 -1.44
C GLY A 25 2.93 -5.18 -2.25
N PHE A 26 3.91 -5.88 -1.66
CA PHE A 26 4.77 -6.77 -2.44
C PHE A 26 4.07 -8.06 -2.85
N ASP A 27 3.12 -8.57 -2.07
CA ASP A 27 2.31 -9.73 -2.42
C ASP A 27 1.49 -9.46 -3.68
N LEU A 28 0.75 -8.35 -3.70
CA LEU A 28 0.03 -7.87 -4.87
C LEU A 28 0.98 -7.57 -6.04
N GLY A 29 2.16 -7.02 -5.73
CA GLY A 29 3.21 -6.75 -6.70
C GLY A 29 3.68 -8.00 -7.44
N ILE A 30 3.76 -9.14 -6.78
CA ILE A 30 4.08 -10.43 -7.41
C ILE A 30 3.01 -10.82 -8.43
N GLY A 31 1.72 -10.68 -8.09
CA GLY A 31 0.65 -10.94 -9.04
C GLY A 31 0.68 -10.01 -10.26
N ILE A 32 1.01 -8.73 -10.06
CA ILE A 32 1.18 -7.75 -11.14
C ILE A 32 2.36 -8.12 -12.07
N LEU A 33 3.43 -8.69 -11.51
CA LEU A 33 4.62 -9.10 -12.27
C LEU A 33 4.47 -10.43 -13.00
N PHE A 34 3.48 -11.23 -12.65
CA PHE A 34 3.27 -12.57 -13.18
C PHE A 34 3.27 -12.65 -14.73
N PRO A 35 2.64 -11.69 -15.48
CA PRO A 35 2.68 -11.70 -16.93
C PRO A 35 4.09 -11.56 -17.53
N ALA A 36 5.03 -10.98 -16.80
CA ALA A 36 6.41 -10.78 -17.26
C ALA A 36 7.24 -12.09 -17.23
N ILE A 37 6.75 -13.13 -16.54
CA ILE A 37 7.43 -14.41 -16.38
C ILE A 37 6.58 -15.51 -17.02
N GLN A 38 7.16 -16.24 -17.97
CA GLN A 38 6.48 -17.32 -18.67
C GLN A 38 6.85 -18.71 -18.16
N ASP A 39 8.03 -18.82 -17.57
CA ASP A 39 8.54 -20.07 -17.01
C ASP A 39 7.70 -20.49 -15.80
N ALA A 40 7.28 -21.78 -15.78
CA ALA A 40 6.37 -22.28 -14.77
C ALA A 40 7.07 -22.42 -13.40
N ASP A 41 8.33 -22.83 -13.38
CA ASP A 41 9.10 -23.02 -12.15
C ASP A 41 9.43 -21.66 -11.52
N ASP A 42 9.80 -20.65 -12.34
CA ASP A 42 9.98 -19.28 -11.88
C ASP A 42 8.67 -18.72 -11.27
N ARG A 43 7.51 -18.99 -11.88
CA ARG A 43 6.19 -18.61 -11.35
C ARG A 43 5.90 -19.29 -10.01
N ASP A 44 6.26 -20.54 -9.85
CA ASP A 44 6.08 -21.26 -8.59
C ASP A 44 6.97 -20.66 -7.50
N VAL A 45 8.23 -20.34 -7.80
CA VAL A 45 9.11 -19.60 -6.88
C VAL A 45 8.51 -18.24 -6.48
N MET A 46 7.93 -17.49 -7.45
CA MET A 46 7.26 -16.22 -7.15
C MET A 46 6.14 -16.38 -6.14
N VAL A 47 5.22 -17.33 -6.36
CA VAL A 47 4.07 -17.57 -5.47
C VAL A 47 4.53 -18.09 -4.11
N ASN A 48 5.45 -19.08 -4.09
CA ASN A 48 5.98 -19.65 -2.85
C ASN A 48 6.74 -18.63 -1.98
N SER A 49 7.27 -17.56 -2.58
CA SER A 49 7.96 -16.51 -1.82
C SER A 49 7.04 -15.70 -0.89
N VAL A 50 5.72 -15.74 -1.13
CA VAL A 50 4.71 -14.99 -0.36
C VAL A 50 3.63 -15.88 0.23
N ALA A 51 3.44 -17.09 -0.27
CA ALA A 51 2.41 -18.02 0.20
C ALA A 51 2.40 -18.24 1.74
N PRO A 52 3.54 -18.24 2.46
CA PRO A 52 3.53 -18.41 3.90
C PRO A 52 3.08 -17.17 4.70
N VAL A 53 2.99 -15.99 4.09
CA VAL A 53 2.84 -14.72 4.82
C VAL A 53 1.66 -13.86 4.37
N TRP A 54 1.11 -14.10 3.17
CA TRP A 54 0.10 -13.22 2.55
C TRP A 54 -1.15 -12.99 3.41
N ASP A 55 -1.69 -14.02 4.04
CA ASP A 55 -2.89 -13.92 4.90
C ASP A 55 -2.63 -13.04 6.13
N GLY A 56 -1.46 -13.22 6.76
CA GLY A 56 -1.00 -12.36 7.85
C GLY A 56 -0.79 -10.90 7.42
N ASN A 57 -0.40 -10.66 6.17
CA ASN A 57 -0.20 -9.32 5.63
C ASN A 57 -1.54 -8.58 5.44
N GLU A 58 -2.60 -9.27 5.03
CA GLU A 58 -3.94 -8.67 4.91
C GLU A 58 -4.56 -8.26 6.26
N THR A 59 -4.12 -8.85 7.36
CA THR A 59 -4.61 -8.52 8.71
C THR A 59 -4.50 -7.02 9.03
N TRP A 60 -3.50 -6.33 8.48
CA TRP A 60 -3.31 -4.89 8.68
C TRP A 60 -4.41 -4.05 8.02
N LEU A 61 -4.98 -4.49 6.89
CA LEU A 61 -6.14 -3.83 6.28
C LEU A 61 -7.37 -3.94 7.18
N VAL A 62 -7.61 -5.12 7.73
CA VAL A 62 -8.73 -5.37 8.65
C VAL A 62 -8.58 -4.53 9.91
N LEU A 63 -7.39 -4.49 10.51
CA LEU A 63 -7.10 -3.66 11.67
C LEU A 63 -7.34 -2.17 11.40
N GLY A 64 -6.83 -1.66 10.28
CA GLY A 64 -7.01 -0.26 9.87
C GLY A 64 -8.49 0.11 9.66
N GLY A 65 -9.24 -0.75 8.97
CA GLY A 65 -10.67 -0.55 8.72
C GLY A 65 -11.51 -0.60 9.99
N ALA A 66 -11.27 -1.58 10.86
CA ALA A 66 -11.95 -1.70 12.14
C ALA A 66 -11.64 -0.53 13.09
N ALA A 67 -10.37 -0.10 13.12
CA ALA A 67 -9.95 1.06 13.91
C ALA A 67 -10.59 2.35 13.39
N LEU A 68 -10.66 2.54 12.06
CA LEU A 68 -11.32 3.70 11.46
C LEU A 68 -12.83 3.72 11.82
N PHE A 69 -13.50 2.58 11.70
CA PHE A 69 -14.92 2.44 12.08
C PHE A 69 -15.18 2.80 13.53
N GLY A 70 -14.37 2.29 14.45
CA GLY A 70 -14.59 2.48 15.88
C GLY A 70 -14.11 3.84 16.39
N ALA A 71 -12.96 4.34 15.95
CA ALA A 71 -12.38 5.58 16.46
C ALA A 71 -12.87 6.83 15.73
N PHE A 72 -13.21 6.73 14.44
CA PHE A 72 -13.63 7.84 13.58
C PHE A 72 -14.89 7.49 12.75
N PRO A 73 -16.03 7.19 13.41
CA PRO A 73 -17.23 6.69 12.73
C PRO A 73 -17.78 7.64 11.66
N LEU A 74 -17.65 8.95 11.86
CA LEU A 74 -18.06 9.92 10.85
C LEU A 74 -17.19 9.83 9.57
N ALA A 75 -15.88 9.72 9.74
CA ALA A 75 -14.96 9.57 8.60
C ALA A 75 -15.22 8.23 7.89
N TYR A 76 -15.44 7.16 8.65
CA TYR A 76 -15.77 5.85 8.08
C TYR A 76 -17.04 5.93 7.22
N ALA A 77 -18.14 6.51 7.74
CA ALA A 77 -19.38 6.64 6.99
C ALA A 77 -19.21 7.41 5.70
N VAL A 78 -18.58 8.58 5.74
CA VAL A 78 -18.35 9.42 4.54
C VAL A 78 -17.46 8.72 3.51
N ILE A 79 -16.39 8.06 3.95
CA ILE A 79 -15.46 7.36 3.06
C ILE A 79 -16.15 6.16 2.39
N ILE A 80 -16.90 5.36 3.13
CA ILE A 80 -17.62 4.21 2.58
C ILE A 80 -18.67 4.66 1.57
N ASP A 81 -19.46 5.70 1.87
CA ASP A 81 -20.46 6.21 0.93
C ASP A 81 -19.80 6.75 -0.36
N ALA A 82 -18.75 7.56 -0.22
CA ALA A 82 -18.06 8.16 -1.36
C ALA A 82 -17.34 7.12 -2.25
N LEU A 83 -16.84 6.04 -1.65
CA LEU A 83 -15.95 5.08 -2.29
C LEU A 83 -16.51 3.66 -2.33
N THR A 84 -17.83 3.48 -2.19
CA THR A 84 -18.48 2.15 -2.22
C THR A 84 -18.05 1.31 -3.41
N ILE A 85 -18.04 1.89 -4.62
CA ILE A 85 -17.69 1.14 -5.84
C ILE A 85 -16.21 0.73 -5.85
N PRO A 86 -15.22 1.66 -5.74
CA PRO A 86 -13.82 1.25 -5.78
C PRO A 86 -13.42 0.34 -4.61
N LEU A 87 -13.98 0.52 -3.41
CA LEU A 87 -13.73 -0.39 -2.29
C LEU A 87 -14.32 -1.77 -2.52
N THR A 88 -15.52 -1.87 -3.10
CA THR A 88 -16.10 -3.17 -3.47
C THR A 88 -15.25 -3.87 -4.54
N LEU A 89 -14.81 -3.15 -5.56
CA LEU A 89 -13.91 -3.70 -6.59
C LEU A 89 -12.56 -4.14 -5.99
N MET A 90 -12.03 -3.38 -5.04
CA MET A 90 -10.83 -3.76 -4.29
C MET A 90 -11.02 -5.10 -3.58
N LEU A 91 -12.12 -5.25 -2.84
CA LEU A 91 -12.41 -6.50 -2.11
C LEU A 91 -12.61 -7.68 -3.07
N ILE A 92 -13.30 -7.48 -4.18
CA ILE A 92 -13.43 -8.51 -5.23
C ILE A 92 -12.04 -8.92 -5.74
N GLY A 93 -11.16 -7.95 -6.02
CA GLY A 93 -9.78 -8.22 -6.43
C GLY A 93 -9.00 -9.03 -5.40
N LEU A 94 -9.09 -8.66 -4.12
CA LEU A 94 -8.44 -9.38 -3.01
C LEU A 94 -8.97 -10.82 -2.87
N ILE A 95 -10.29 -11.03 -3.00
CA ILE A 95 -10.89 -12.37 -2.97
C ILE A 95 -10.34 -13.24 -4.10
N PHE A 96 -10.31 -12.74 -5.35
CA PHE A 96 -9.75 -13.49 -6.47
C PHE A 96 -8.27 -13.81 -6.29
N ARG A 97 -7.49 -12.86 -5.77
CA ARG A 97 -6.08 -13.06 -5.47
C ARG A 97 -5.88 -14.13 -4.38
N GLY A 98 -6.59 -14.01 -3.26
CA GLY A 98 -6.49 -14.94 -2.13
C GLY A 98 -6.90 -16.37 -2.53
N VAL A 99 -8.03 -16.52 -3.21
CA VAL A 99 -8.48 -17.83 -3.70
C VAL A 99 -7.48 -18.43 -4.69
N ALA A 100 -6.85 -17.61 -5.54
CA ALA A 100 -5.87 -18.10 -6.50
C ALA A 100 -4.63 -18.72 -5.81
N PHE A 101 -4.17 -18.22 -4.67
CA PHE A 101 -3.07 -18.83 -3.91
C PHE A 101 -3.36 -20.29 -3.57
N GLU A 102 -4.55 -20.58 -3.04
CA GLU A 102 -4.91 -21.92 -2.58
C GLU A 102 -5.21 -22.87 -3.73
N PHE A 103 -5.94 -22.40 -4.73
CA PHE A 103 -6.43 -23.27 -5.79
C PHE A 103 -5.43 -23.52 -6.91
N ARG A 104 -4.48 -22.59 -7.15
CA ARG A 104 -3.47 -22.73 -8.19
C ARG A 104 -2.62 -23.98 -8.04
N PHE A 105 -2.16 -24.29 -6.83
CA PHE A 105 -1.34 -25.46 -6.56
C PHE A 105 -2.11 -26.78 -6.60
N LYS A 106 -3.42 -26.74 -6.32
CA LYS A 106 -4.31 -27.92 -6.34
C LYS A 106 -4.98 -28.11 -7.71
N ALA A 107 -4.81 -27.15 -8.63
CA ALA A 107 -5.44 -27.20 -9.94
C ALA A 107 -4.78 -28.20 -10.87
N THR A 108 -5.61 -28.86 -11.69
CA THR A 108 -5.09 -29.66 -12.82
C THR A 108 -4.37 -28.75 -13.82
N PRO A 109 -3.41 -29.29 -14.61
CA PRO A 109 -2.69 -28.48 -15.61
C PRO A 109 -3.60 -27.67 -16.54
N ALA A 110 -4.77 -28.18 -16.90
CA ALA A 110 -5.76 -27.51 -17.74
C ALA A 110 -6.38 -26.27 -17.07
N HIS A 111 -6.54 -26.27 -15.75
CA HIS A 111 -7.17 -25.18 -14.99
C HIS A 111 -6.16 -24.22 -14.37
N ARG A 112 -4.88 -24.53 -14.36
CA ARG A 112 -3.82 -23.70 -13.77
C ARG A 112 -3.76 -22.31 -14.41
N SER A 113 -3.94 -22.21 -15.73
CA SER A 113 -3.98 -20.94 -16.46
C SER A 113 -5.13 -20.04 -16.04
N PHE A 114 -6.27 -20.58 -15.61
CA PHE A 114 -7.38 -19.79 -15.08
C PHE A 114 -6.98 -19.12 -13.75
N TRP A 115 -6.35 -19.89 -12.85
CA TRP A 115 -5.92 -19.36 -11.55
C TRP A 115 -4.76 -18.37 -11.68
N ASP A 116 -3.85 -18.55 -12.64
CA ASP A 116 -2.84 -17.56 -12.98
C ASP A 116 -3.50 -16.22 -13.39
N LYS A 117 -4.54 -16.27 -14.24
CA LYS A 117 -5.29 -15.07 -14.64
C LYS A 117 -6.06 -14.45 -13.48
N ALA A 118 -6.64 -15.26 -12.59
CA ALA A 118 -7.32 -14.79 -11.38
C ALA A 118 -6.34 -14.09 -10.43
N PHE A 119 -5.13 -14.63 -10.26
CA PHE A 119 -4.06 -14.03 -9.48
C PHE A 119 -3.62 -12.68 -10.05
N ILE A 120 -3.37 -12.62 -11.36
CA ILE A 120 -3.00 -11.39 -12.06
C ILE A 120 -4.12 -10.34 -11.95
N GLY A 121 -5.33 -10.72 -12.40
CA GLY A 121 -6.47 -9.82 -12.47
C GLY A 121 -6.88 -9.31 -11.10
N GLY A 122 -6.91 -10.18 -10.09
CA GLY A 122 -7.20 -9.82 -8.70
C GLY A 122 -6.19 -8.84 -8.12
N SER A 123 -4.90 -9.10 -8.32
CA SER A 123 -3.82 -8.23 -7.84
C SER A 123 -3.82 -6.86 -8.51
N VAL A 124 -4.01 -6.82 -9.84
CA VAL A 124 -4.09 -5.54 -10.59
C VAL A 124 -5.33 -4.75 -10.19
N LEU A 125 -6.51 -5.40 -10.12
CA LEU A 125 -7.76 -4.75 -9.75
C LEU A 125 -7.70 -4.18 -8.34
N ALA A 126 -7.27 -4.98 -7.35
CA ALA A 126 -7.15 -4.53 -5.98
C ALA A 126 -6.19 -3.34 -5.85
N THR A 127 -5.00 -3.44 -6.44
CA THR A 127 -3.99 -2.37 -6.37
C THR A 127 -4.44 -1.10 -7.08
N PHE A 128 -5.01 -1.22 -8.27
CA PHE A 128 -5.47 -0.07 -9.05
C PHE A 128 -6.56 0.70 -8.31
N THR A 129 -7.54 -0.02 -7.77
CA THR A 129 -8.63 0.61 -7.00
C THR A 129 -8.15 1.20 -5.68
N GLN A 130 -7.18 0.58 -4.99
CA GLN A 130 -6.53 1.18 -3.82
C GLN A 130 -5.88 2.53 -4.17
N GLY A 131 -5.14 2.61 -5.27
CA GLY A 131 -4.54 3.86 -5.72
C GLY A 131 -5.57 4.93 -6.08
N MET A 132 -6.71 4.53 -6.66
CA MET A 132 -7.84 5.44 -6.90
C MET A 132 -8.44 5.97 -5.60
N VAL A 133 -8.57 5.12 -4.57
CA VAL A 133 -9.01 5.53 -3.22
C VAL A 133 -8.05 6.57 -2.63
N VAL A 134 -6.73 6.35 -2.73
CA VAL A 134 -5.73 7.33 -2.29
C VAL A 134 -5.89 8.66 -3.02
N GLY A 135 -6.03 8.64 -4.34
CA GLY A 135 -6.27 9.86 -5.13
C GLY A 135 -7.54 10.59 -4.73
N ALA A 136 -8.63 9.86 -4.49
CA ALA A 136 -9.90 10.43 -4.05
C ALA A 136 -9.81 11.07 -2.66
N VAL A 137 -9.06 10.47 -1.72
CA VAL A 137 -8.78 11.07 -0.41
C VAL A 137 -7.98 12.37 -0.54
N ILE A 138 -7.01 12.45 -1.45
CA ILE A 138 -6.26 13.69 -1.71
C ILE A 138 -7.17 14.78 -2.28
N ASN A 139 -8.06 14.43 -3.20
CA ASN A 139 -9.02 15.37 -3.79
C ASN A 139 -10.08 15.83 -2.76
N GLY A 140 -10.33 15.03 -1.74
CA GLY A 140 -11.35 15.28 -0.74
C GLY A 140 -12.76 14.92 -1.23
N PHE A 141 -13.72 14.99 -0.32
CA PHE A 141 -15.12 14.63 -0.56
C PHE A 141 -16.04 15.80 -0.27
N ALA A 142 -17.11 15.92 -1.08
CA ALA A 142 -18.20 16.84 -0.78
C ALA A 142 -18.97 16.33 0.45
N VAL A 143 -19.03 17.14 1.51
CA VAL A 143 -19.69 16.79 2.78
C VAL A 143 -20.73 17.86 3.08
N SER A 144 -21.94 17.42 3.45
CA SER A 144 -23.01 18.29 3.98
C SER A 144 -23.46 17.77 5.34
N GLY A 145 -23.26 18.59 6.38
CA GLY A 145 -23.48 18.16 7.75
C GLY A 145 -22.56 17.01 8.14
N ARG A 146 -23.13 15.82 8.31
CA ARG A 146 -22.40 14.60 8.72
C ARG A 146 -22.46 13.47 7.67
N ALA A 147 -22.79 13.79 6.43
CA ALA A 147 -22.96 12.82 5.36
C ALA A 147 -22.22 13.25 4.09
N PHE A 148 -21.85 12.25 3.28
CA PHE A 148 -21.37 12.49 1.92
C PHE A 148 -22.48 13.16 1.09
N ALA A 149 -22.12 14.19 0.33
CA ALA A 149 -23.05 14.98 -0.46
C ALA A 149 -22.72 14.96 -1.97
N GLY A 150 -21.82 14.09 -2.39
CA GLY A 150 -21.41 13.95 -3.79
C GLY A 150 -22.21 12.89 -4.55
N GLY A 151 -21.81 12.67 -5.79
CA GLY A 151 -22.38 11.65 -6.67
C GLY A 151 -21.63 10.30 -6.59
N PRO A 152 -22.26 9.20 -7.07
CA PRO A 152 -21.70 7.85 -6.98
C PRO A 152 -20.44 7.62 -7.83
N PHE A 153 -20.08 8.57 -8.70
CA PHE A 153 -18.92 8.50 -9.60
C PHE A 153 -17.91 9.64 -9.40
N ASP A 154 -18.02 10.43 -8.32
CA ASP A 154 -17.08 11.54 -8.05
C ASP A 154 -15.64 11.06 -7.83
N TRP A 155 -15.47 9.79 -7.47
CA TRP A 155 -14.15 9.13 -7.37
C TRP A 155 -13.51 8.87 -8.74
N PHE A 156 -14.26 8.92 -9.86
CA PHE A 156 -13.77 8.61 -11.20
C PHE A 156 -13.22 9.86 -11.88
N THR A 157 -12.02 10.28 -11.52
CA THR A 157 -11.32 11.44 -12.05
C THR A 157 -10.00 11.06 -12.71
N PRO A 158 -9.48 11.84 -13.68
CA PRO A 158 -8.16 11.58 -14.28
C PRO A 158 -7.03 11.48 -13.24
N PHE A 159 -7.06 12.32 -12.21
CA PHE A 159 -6.07 12.26 -11.12
C PHE A 159 -6.13 10.96 -10.34
N ASN A 160 -7.34 10.51 -9.97
CA ASN A 160 -7.52 9.27 -9.22
C ASN A 160 -7.12 8.04 -10.06
N LEU A 161 -7.44 8.03 -11.36
CA LEU A 161 -6.99 7.00 -12.29
C LEU A 161 -5.46 6.97 -12.39
N PHE A 162 -4.82 8.12 -12.44
CA PHE A 162 -3.37 8.23 -12.48
C PHE A 162 -2.73 7.73 -11.16
N CYS A 163 -3.33 8.04 -10.01
CA CYS A 163 -2.92 7.49 -8.72
C CYS A 163 -3.07 5.95 -8.70
N GLY A 164 -4.14 5.42 -9.32
CA GLY A 164 -4.32 3.98 -9.50
C GLY A 164 -3.17 3.32 -10.27
N LEU A 165 -2.79 3.89 -11.41
CA LEU A 165 -1.63 3.44 -12.18
C LEU A 165 -0.33 3.59 -11.38
N GLY A 166 -0.19 4.66 -10.63
CA GLY A 166 0.96 4.93 -9.78
C GLY A 166 1.15 3.84 -8.72
N LEU A 167 0.08 3.42 -8.07
CA LEU A 167 0.16 2.37 -7.06
C LEU A 167 0.46 1.00 -7.67
N VAL A 168 -0.06 0.70 -8.87
CA VAL A 168 0.30 -0.53 -9.61
C VAL A 168 1.80 -0.58 -9.89
N VAL A 169 2.42 0.53 -10.31
CA VAL A 169 3.87 0.60 -10.51
C VAL A 169 4.62 0.48 -9.19
N ALA A 170 4.16 1.13 -8.12
CA ALA A 170 4.77 1.06 -6.81
C ALA A 170 4.78 -0.36 -6.23
N TYR A 171 3.66 -1.07 -6.32
CA TYR A 171 3.56 -2.44 -5.82
C TYR A 171 4.31 -3.44 -6.71
N ALA A 172 4.28 -3.27 -8.04
CA ALA A 172 5.14 -4.03 -8.93
C ALA A 172 6.63 -3.84 -8.56
N PHE A 173 7.04 -2.62 -8.20
CA PHE A 173 8.41 -2.34 -7.77
C PHE A 173 8.75 -2.99 -6.42
N LEU A 174 7.82 -2.96 -5.45
CA LEU A 174 7.96 -3.70 -4.19
C LEU A 174 8.13 -5.20 -4.45
N GLY A 175 7.26 -5.81 -5.24
CA GLY A 175 7.31 -7.22 -5.60
C GLY A 175 8.60 -7.60 -6.35
N ALA A 176 9.05 -6.75 -7.29
CA ALA A 176 10.29 -7.01 -8.02
C ALA A 176 11.52 -6.97 -7.11
N THR A 177 11.62 -6.00 -6.20
CA THR A 177 12.73 -5.92 -5.24
C THR A 177 12.65 -6.99 -4.15
N TRP A 178 11.44 -7.43 -3.76
CA TRP A 178 11.24 -8.60 -2.93
C TRP A 178 11.81 -9.86 -3.59
N LEU A 179 11.50 -10.09 -4.87
CA LEU A 179 12.04 -11.23 -5.62
C LEU A 179 13.55 -11.15 -5.83
N VAL A 180 14.14 -9.96 -5.94
CA VAL A 180 15.62 -9.82 -5.93
C VAL A 180 16.20 -10.37 -4.62
N MET A 181 15.51 -10.22 -3.52
CA MET A 181 15.94 -10.72 -2.20
C MET A 181 15.67 -12.21 -2.03
N LYS A 182 14.52 -12.70 -2.51
CA LYS A 182 13.97 -14.03 -2.21
C LYS A 182 14.26 -15.10 -3.25
N SER A 183 14.73 -14.75 -4.44
CA SER A 183 15.01 -15.71 -5.51
C SER A 183 16.51 -15.82 -5.84
N GLU A 184 16.82 -16.79 -6.68
CA GLU A 184 18.15 -16.99 -7.29
C GLU A 184 18.10 -16.74 -8.79
N ASN A 185 19.28 -16.79 -9.45
CA ASN A 185 19.34 -16.67 -10.89
C ASN A 185 18.73 -17.92 -11.57
N PRO A 186 17.99 -17.78 -12.70
CA PRO A 186 17.94 -16.57 -13.55
C PRO A 186 16.86 -15.54 -13.13
N LEU A 187 15.88 -15.90 -12.32
CA LEU A 187 14.76 -15.02 -11.94
C LEU A 187 15.24 -13.73 -11.25
N GLN A 188 16.20 -13.83 -10.33
CA GLN A 188 16.77 -12.67 -9.64
C GLN A 188 17.33 -11.63 -10.62
N GLY A 189 18.09 -12.07 -11.62
CA GLY A 189 18.67 -11.20 -12.64
C GLY A 189 17.61 -10.50 -13.49
N ARG A 190 16.54 -11.21 -13.86
CA ARG A 190 15.38 -10.64 -14.57
C ARG A 190 14.69 -9.57 -13.71
N MET A 191 14.44 -9.86 -12.44
CA MET A 191 13.79 -8.93 -11.52
C MET A 191 14.61 -7.67 -11.26
N ARG A 192 15.95 -7.74 -11.25
CA ARG A 192 16.81 -6.55 -11.22
C ARG A 192 16.60 -5.63 -12.42
N GLN A 193 16.48 -6.21 -13.62
CA GLN A 193 16.25 -5.40 -14.83
C GLN A 193 14.85 -4.78 -14.83
N VAL A 194 13.84 -5.54 -14.41
CA VAL A 194 12.48 -5.04 -14.23
C VAL A 194 12.44 -3.92 -13.20
N SER A 195 13.10 -4.10 -12.05
CA SER A 195 13.17 -3.10 -10.97
C SER A 195 13.79 -1.77 -11.45
N LYS A 196 14.79 -1.78 -12.33
CA LYS A 196 15.37 -0.54 -12.87
C LYS A 196 14.36 0.27 -13.69
N ARG A 197 13.55 -0.41 -14.51
CA ARG A 197 12.50 0.25 -15.31
C ARG A 197 11.37 0.78 -14.41
N LEU A 198 10.95 -0.03 -13.43
CA LEU A 198 9.92 0.35 -12.47
C LEU A 198 10.36 1.50 -11.57
N LEU A 199 11.64 1.57 -11.17
CA LEU A 199 12.18 2.71 -10.42
C LEU A 199 12.03 4.02 -11.20
N LEU A 200 12.42 4.03 -12.47
CA LEU A 200 12.31 5.22 -13.33
C LEU A 200 10.83 5.62 -13.51
N ALA A 201 9.96 4.65 -13.76
CA ALA A 201 8.52 4.89 -13.86
C ALA A 201 7.95 5.45 -12.56
N LEU A 202 8.30 4.87 -11.40
CA LEU A 202 7.85 5.32 -10.09
C LEU A 202 8.31 6.75 -9.78
N LEU A 203 9.59 7.06 -10.02
CA LEU A 203 10.10 8.42 -9.81
C LEU A 203 9.41 9.43 -10.72
N GLY A 204 9.13 9.08 -11.98
CA GLY A 204 8.35 9.89 -12.91
C GLY A 204 6.92 10.12 -12.42
N ILE A 205 6.24 9.08 -11.93
CA ILE A 205 4.89 9.18 -11.36
C ILE A 205 4.88 10.04 -10.10
N ILE A 206 5.85 9.84 -9.19
CA ILE A 206 6.00 10.67 -8.00
C ILE A 206 6.16 12.15 -8.40
N ALA A 207 7.01 12.45 -9.38
CA ALA A 207 7.20 13.81 -9.87
C ALA A 207 5.90 14.42 -10.43
N VAL A 208 5.15 13.67 -11.24
CA VAL A 208 3.86 14.12 -11.79
C VAL A 208 2.85 14.37 -10.69
N ILE A 209 2.66 13.45 -9.73
CA ILE A 209 1.73 13.63 -8.61
C ILE A 209 2.16 14.82 -7.75
N SER A 210 3.47 14.98 -7.48
CA SER A 210 4.00 16.08 -6.67
C SER A 210 3.79 17.45 -7.31
N ILE A 211 3.68 17.53 -8.63
CA ILE A 211 3.36 18.76 -9.37
C ILE A 211 1.84 18.94 -9.47
N TRP A 212 1.12 17.88 -9.82
CA TRP A 212 -0.34 17.96 -10.04
C TRP A 212 -1.10 18.29 -8.76
N THR A 213 -0.74 17.67 -7.63
CA THR A 213 -1.44 17.86 -6.35
C THR A 213 -1.50 19.33 -5.91
N PRO A 214 -0.39 20.10 -5.82
CA PRO A 214 -0.47 21.51 -5.43
C PRO A 214 -1.14 22.38 -6.49
N LEU A 215 -1.12 22.03 -7.77
CA LEU A 215 -1.83 22.77 -8.82
C LEU A 215 -3.35 22.59 -8.71
N SER A 216 -3.82 21.44 -8.27
CA SER A 216 -5.26 21.14 -8.10
C SER A 216 -5.79 21.47 -6.70
N GLN A 217 -4.93 21.51 -5.68
CA GLN A 217 -5.30 21.67 -4.27
C GLN A 217 -4.55 22.85 -3.63
N PRO A 218 -5.12 24.07 -3.66
CA PRO A 218 -4.44 25.28 -3.14
C PRO A 218 -4.06 25.20 -1.66
N ALA A 219 -4.84 24.46 -0.84
CA ALA A 219 -4.54 24.26 0.57
C ALA A 219 -3.23 23.45 0.76
N ILE A 220 -3.00 22.44 -0.09
CA ILE A 220 -1.76 21.66 -0.09
C ILE A 220 -0.60 22.52 -0.59
N ALA A 221 -0.80 23.30 -1.66
CA ALA A 221 0.19 24.24 -2.15
C ALA A 221 0.63 25.23 -1.05
N GLY A 222 -0.34 25.83 -0.35
CA GLY A 222 -0.07 26.74 0.77
C GLY A 222 0.73 26.08 1.89
N ARG A 223 0.48 24.78 2.19
CA ARG A 223 1.23 24.05 3.21
C ARG A 223 2.69 23.79 2.80
N TRP A 224 2.92 23.34 1.57
CA TRP A 224 4.26 22.95 1.13
C TRP A 224 5.15 24.12 0.78
N PHE A 225 4.59 25.19 0.21
CA PHE A 225 5.36 26.30 -0.38
C PHE A 225 5.33 27.60 0.44
N SER A 226 4.60 27.65 1.58
CA SER A 226 4.68 28.80 2.49
C SER A 226 5.94 28.78 3.33
N LEU A 227 6.44 29.94 3.72
CA LEU A 227 7.51 30.06 4.70
C LEU A 227 6.92 30.08 6.12
N PRO A 228 7.54 29.40 7.10
CA PRO A 228 8.81 28.63 7.05
C PRO A 228 8.65 27.16 6.60
N ASN A 229 7.43 26.68 6.30
CA ASN A 229 7.14 25.27 6.05
C ASN A 229 7.99 24.68 4.91
N LEU A 230 8.25 25.48 3.87
CA LEU A 230 9.08 25.05 2.75
C LEU A 230 10.43 24.47 3.22
N PHE A 231 11.10 25.13 4.17
CA PHE A 231 12.39 24.65 4.68
C PHE A 231 12.27 23.36 5.50
N PHE A 232 11.19 23.21 6.27
CA PHE A 232 10.96 22.01 7.09
C PHE A 232 10.53 20.80 6.24
N LEU A 233 9.84 21.01 5.13
CA LEU A 233 9.30 19.94 4.29
C LEU A 233 10.21 19.58 3.10
N LEU A 234 11.09 20.48 2.67
CA LEU A 234 12.06 20.26 1.60
C LEU A 234 12.92 18.97 1.75
N PRO A 235 13.29 18.53 2.96
CA PRO A 235 14.00 17.26 3.12
C PRO A 235 13.27 16.05 2.52
N VAL A 236 11.93 16.02 2.48
CA VAL A 236 11.16 14.88 1.95
C VAL A 236 11.46 14.64 0.46
N PRO A 237 11.25 15.61 -0.47
CA PRO A 237 11.59 15.40 -1.87
C PRO A 237 13.08 15.20 -2.12
N LEU A 238 13.96 15.83 -1.33
CA LEU A 238 15.40 15.61 -1.44
C LEU A 238 15.79 14.18 -1.08
N LEU A 239 15.21 13.61 -0.02
CA LEU A 239 15.42 12.22 0.37
C LEU A 239 14.89 11.25 -0.70
N VAL A 240 13.78 11.54 -1.38
CA VAL A 240 13.30 10.74 -2.51
C VAL A 240 14.36 10.67 -3.61
N VAL A 241 14.98 11.80 -3.97
CA VAL A 241 16.05 11.83 -4.97
C VAL A 241 17.28 11.03 -4.49
N VAL A 242 17.70 11.23 -3.26
CA VAL A 242 18.87 10.51 -2.68
C VAL A 242 18.62 9.02 -2.66
N LEU A 243 17.46 8.57 -2.16
CA LEU A 243 17.10 7.16 -2.14
C LEU A 243 16.95 6.59 -3.55
N GLY A 244 16.40 7.34 -4.50
CA GLY A 244 16.30 6.93 -5.90
C GLY A 244 17.66 6.68 -6.54
N LEU A 245 18.62 7.59 -6.32
CA LEU A 245 20.00 7.44 -6.81
C LEU A 245 20.71 6.26 -6.13
N TRP A 246 20.53 6.08 -4.83
CA TRP A 246 21.10 4.96 -4.09
C TRP A 246 20.50 3.64 -4.54
N GLN A 247 19.18 3.61 -4.75
CA GLN A 247 18.47 2.46 -5.30
C GLN A 247 19.00 2.06 -6.68
N TRP A 248 19.22 3.04 -7.57
CA TRP A 248 19.81 2.78 -8.88
C TRP A 248 21.18 2.14 -8.77
N ARG A 249 22.04 2.65 -7.88
CA ARG A 249 23.37 2.07 -7.61
C ARG A 249 23.26 0.65 -7.03
N SER A 250 22.36 0.44 -6.09
CA SER A 250 22.11 -0.86 -5.47
C SER A 250 21.65 -1.91 -6.48
N LEU A 251 20.74 -1.54 -7.40
CA LEU A 251 20.28 -2.44 -8.47
C LEU A 251 21.36 -2.77 -9.52
N ASN A 252 22.39 -1.96 -9.64
CA ASN A 252 23.53 -2.24 -10.51
C ASN A 252 24.60 -3.13 -9.83
N ASN A 253 24.55 -3.30 -8.52
CA ASN A 253 25.47 -4.17 -7.79
C ASN A 253 24.89 -5.58 -7.67
N PRO A 254 25.50 -6.61 -8.33
CA PRO A 254 24.98 -7.99 -8.29
C PRO A 254 25.01 -8.62 -6.91
N HIS A 255 25.89 -8.16 -6.01
CA HIS A 255 26.01 -8.68 -4.63
C HIS A 255 24.99 -8.04 -3.65
N SER A 256 24.23 -7.03 -4.10
CA SER A 256 23.23 -6.37 -3.26
C SER A 256 21.90 -7.11 -3.35
N HIS A 257 21.58 -7.99 -2.40
CA HIS A 257 20.34 -8.77 -2.42
C HIS A 257 19.23 -8.13 -1.58
N HIS A 258 19.53 -7.65 -0.38
CA HIS A 258 18.55 -7.09 0.57
C HIS A 258 18.34 -5.59 0.40
N LEU A 259 19.41 -4.85 0.12
CA LEU A 259 19.39 -3.38 0.06
C LEU A 259 18.37 -2.82 -0.95
N PRO A 260 18.15 -3.41 -2.15
CA PRO A 260 17.12 -2.94 -3.06
C PRO A 260 15.72 -2.92 -2.43
N PHE A 261 15.35 -3.95 -1.69
CA PHE A 261 14.05 -4.01 -1.03
C PHE A 261 13.94 -2.97 0.10
N VAL A 262 14.97 -2.84 0.95
CA VAL A 262 14.99 -1.85 2.04
C VAL A 262 14.87 -0.41 1.51
N LEU A 263 15.59 -0.08 0.44
CA LEU A 263 15.50 1.25 -0.17
C LEU A 263 14.12 1.49 -0.81
N THR A 264 13.49 0.45 -1.36
CA THR A 264 12.11 0.54 -1.86
C THR A 264 11.14 0.84 -0.72
N LEU A 265 11.28 0.17 0.44
CA LEU A 265 10.49 0.50 1.64
C LEU A 265 10.66 1.97 2.05
N GLY A 266 11.88 2.49 1.99
CA GLY A 266 12.18 3.89 2.26
C GLY A 266 11.47 4.85 1.28
N LEU A 267 11.44 4.55 -0.02
CA LEU A 267 10.75 5.35 -1.02
C LEU A 267 9.21 5.33 -0.79
N ILE A 268 8.65 4.17 -0.48
CA ILE A 268 7.22 4.04 -0.15
C ILE A 268 6.88 4.82 1.12
N PHE A 269 7.72 4.71 2.17
CA PHE A 269 7.54 5.46 3.40
C PHE A 269 7.57 6.98 3.18
N LEU A 270 8.49 7.48 2.34
CA LEU A 270 8.54 8.92 2.01
C LEU A 270 7.31 9.38 1.23
N GLY A 271 6.84 8.59 0.26
CA GLY A 271 5.61 8.89 -0.48
C GLY A 271 4.39 8.93 0.45
N PHE A 272 4.26 7.94 1.32
CA PHE A 272 3.19 7.88 2.32
C PHE A 272 3.27 9.04 3.33
N SER A 273 4.46 9.38 3.80
CA SER A 273 4.68 10.51 4.71
C SER A 273 4.33 11.84 4.04
N GLY A 274 4.70 12.03 2.76
CA GLY A 274 4.34 13.20 1.98
C GLY A 274 2.82 13.36 1.84
N LEU A 275 2.09 12.26 1.66
CA LEU A 275 0.63 12.25 1.67
C LEU A 275 0.10 12.66 3.04
N GLY A 276 0.55 12.04 4.12
CA GLY A 276 0.14 12.37 5.49
C GLY A 276 0.35 13.84 5.84
N ILE A 277 1.52 14.40 5.49
CA ILE A 277 1.83 15.83 5.67
C ILE A 277 0.84 16.70 4.88
N SER A 278 0.50 16.31 3.66
CA SER A 278 -0.36 17.08 2.77
C SER A 278 -1.79 17.21 3.30
N ILE A 279 -2.34 16.14 3.88
CA ILE A 279 -3.74 16.11 4.35
C ILE A 279 -3.93 16.51 5.81
N TRP A 280 -2.88 16.44 6.64
CA TRP A 280 -2.96 16.79 8.06
C TRP A 280 -3.56 18.19 8.29
N PRO A 281 -4.42 18.42 9.32
CA PRO A 281 -4.95 17.46 10.32
C PRO A 281 -6.29 16.83 9.88
N HIS A 282 -6.63 16.88 8.60
CA HIS A 282 -7.91 16.42 8.11
C HIS A 282 -7.88 14.91 7.87
N ILE A 283 -8.87 14.20 8.40
CA ILE A 283 -9.13 12.80 8.06
C ILE A 283 -9.98 12.70 6.78
N ILE A 284 -10.76 13.75 6.51
CA ILE A 284 -11.46 13.99 5.24
C ILE A 284 -11.11 15.40 4.76
N PRO A 285 -10.12 15.53 3.87
CA PRO A 285 -9.72 16.81 3.34
C PRO A 285 -10.84 17.45 2.46
N PRO A 286 -10.98 18.76 2.44
CA PRO A 286 -10.41 19.72 3.39
C PRO A 286 -11.34 19.97 4.59
N SER A 287 -12.45 19.23 4.72
CA SER A 287 -13.65 19.60 5.48
C SER A 287 -13.68 19.09 6.91
N ILE A 288 -13.15 17.89 7.21
CA ILE A 288 -13.31 17.25 8.51
C ILE A 288 -11.94 16.90 9.10
N THR A 289 -11.64 17.48 10.26
CA THR A 289 -10.44 17.16 11.04
C THR A 289 -10.61 15.84 11.81
N LEU A 290 -9.50 15.27 12.26
CA LEU A 290 -9.54 14.04 13.06
C LEU A 290 -10.35 14.20 14.34
N TRP A 291 -10.31 15.35 15.02
CA TRP A 291 -11.07 15.60 16.25
C TRP A 291 -12.58 15.73 16.01
N GLN A 292 -12.97 16.30 14.85
CA GLN A 292 -14.40 16.40 14.48
C GLN A 292 -15.01 15.06 14.11
N ALA A 293 -14.19 14.13 13.58
CA ALA A 293 -14.62 12.78 13.22
C ALA A 293 -14.61 11.79 14.38
N ALA A 294 -13.98 12.15 15.49
CA ALA A 294 -13.70 11.25 16.61
C ALA A 294 -14.93 10.74 17.32
N ALA A 295 -14.91 9.48 17.71
CA ALA A 295 -15.87 8.87 18.62
C ALA A 295 -15.72 9.45 20.05
N PRO A 296 -16.71 9.29 20.94
CA PRO A 296 -16.58 9.68 22.33
C PRO A 296 -15.35 9.06 23.02
N ALA A 297 -14.72 9.83 23.92
CA ALA A 297 -13.48 9.42 24.59
C ALA A 297 -13.60 8.08 25.32
N GLN A 298 -14.78 7.77 25.89
CA GLN A 298 -15.05 6.49 26.56
C GLN A 298 -14.94 5.30 25.59
N SER A 299 -15.50 5.43 24.40
CA SER A 299 -15.43 4.39 23.36
C SER A 299 -13.99 4.20 22.88
N GLN A 300 -13.29 5.32 22.60
CA GLN A 300 -11.89 5.27 22.18
C GLN A 300 -10.99 4.65 23.25
N GLY A 301 -11.20 4.99 24.54
CA GLY A 301 -10.44 4.44 25.67
C GLY A 301 -10.68 2.95 25.85
N PHE A 302 -11.92 2.48 25.73
CA PHE A 302 -12.27 1.06 25.83
C PHE A 302 -11.60 0.25 24.71
N MET A 303 -11.69 0.72 23.47
CA MET A 303 -11.06 0.06 22.33
C MET A 303 -9.52 0.06 22.44
N LEU A 304 -8.92 1.11 23.01
CA LEU A 304 -7.47 1.21 23.14
C LEU A 304 -6.92 0.10 24.05
N VAL A 305 -7.66 -0.30 25.08
CA VAL A 305 -7.26 -1.45 25.92
C VAL A 305 -7.12 -2.71 25.06
N GLY A 306 -8.10 -3.00 24.21
CA GLY A 306 -7.99 -4.14 23.28
C GLY A 306 -6.83 -4.02 22.29
N ALA A 307 -6.63 -2.83 21.73
CA ALA A 307 -5.54 -2.56 20.79
C ALA A 307 -4.15 -2.75 21.43
N LEU A 308 -3.95 -2.37 22.69
CA LEU A 308 -2.71 -2.55 23.43
C LEU A 308 -2.32 -4.02 23.62
N PHE A 309 -3.28 -4.95 23.59
CA PHE A 309 -3.00 -6.39 23.60
C PHE A 309 -2.84 -6.97 22.19
N ILE A 310 -3.76 -6.63 21.30
CA ILE A 310 -3.82 -7.26 19.96
C ILE A 310 -2.64 -6.81 19.07
N ILE A 311 -2.30 -5.54 19.06
CA ILE A 311 -1.24 -5.02 18.17
C ILE A 311 0.12 -5.66 18.49
N PRO A 312 0.59 -5.75 19.75
CA PRO A 312 1.82 -6.47 20.07
C PRO A 312 1.79 -7.95 19.65
N ILE A 313 0.65 -8.64 19.81
CA ILE A 313 0.50 -10.03 19.40
C ILE A 313 0.65 -10.16 17.87
N ILE A 314 -0.01 -9.30 17.10
CA ILE A 314 0.12 -9.28 15.64
C ILE A 314 1.57 -8.99 15.23
N LEU A 315 2.25 -8.03 15.85
CA LEU A 315 3.64 -7.71 15.55
C LEU A 315 4.59 -8.87 15.85
N VAL A 316 4.41 -9.56 16.98
CA VAL A 316 5.22 -10.75 17.34
C VAL A 316 4.96 -11.87 16.34
N TYR A 317 3.69 -12.15 16.00
CA TYR A 317 3.32 -13.16 15.01
C TYR A 317 3.93 -12.83 13.64
N THR A 318 3.78 -11.60 13.18
CA THR A 318 4.35 -11.14 11.91
C THR A 318 5.85 -11.31 11.89
N PHE A 319 6.56 -10.79 12.92
CA PHE A 319 8.01 -10.97 13.03
C PHE A 319 8.43 -12.44 13.00
N TRP A 320 7.73 -13.29 13.75
CA TRP A 320 8.03 -14.73 13.82
C TRP A 320 7.81 -15.42 12.47
N SER A 321 6.71 -15.11 11.77
CA SER A 321 6.41 -15.64 10.45
C SER A 321 7.53 -15.32 9.45
N TYR A 322 7.94 -14.05 9.37
CA TYR A 322 9.05 -13.65 8.50
C TYR A 322 10.40 -14.22 8.91
N TYR A 323 10.62 -14.44 10.19
CA TYR A 323 11.84 -15.08 10.69
C TYR A 323 11.89 -16.56 10.31
N VAL A 324 10.80 -17.29 10.42
CA VAL A 324 10.72 -18.73 10.07
C VAL A 324 10.93 -18.91 8.56
N PHE A 325 10.26 -18.11 7.73
CA PHE A 325 10.36 -18.20 6.27
C PHE A 325 11.43 -17.27 5.67
N ARG A 326 12.46 -16.94 6.45
CA ARG A 326 13.60 -16.19 5.93
C ARG A 326 14.41 -17.06 4.96
N GLY A 327 15.13 -16.43 4.06
CA GLY A 327 15.96 -17.16 3.09
C GLY A 327 15.38 -17.07 1.68
N LYS A 328 16.06 -17.72 0.74
CA LYS A 328 15.66 -17.78 -0.65
C LYS A 328 14.78 -19.00 -0.90
N VAL A 329 13.84 -18.87 -1.81
CA VAL A 329 12.97 -19.95 -2.26
C VAL A 329 13.65 -20.69 -3.41
N GLN A 330 13.70 -22.02 -3.31
CA GLN A 330 14.28 -22.88 -4.32
C GLN A 330 13.20 -23.44 -5.27
N PRO A 331 13.51 -23.68 -6.55
CA PRO A 331 12.63 -24.40 -7.45
C PRO A 331 12.32 -25.81 -6.88
N GLY A 332 11.03 -26.19 -6.87
CA GLY A 332 10.58 -27.48 -6.34
C GLY A 332 10.29 -27.50 -4.82
N GLU A 333 10.61 -26.44 -4.09
CA GLU A 333 10.13 -26.26 -2.72
C GLU A 333 8.66 -25.80 -2.77
N GLY A 334 7.73 -26.70 -2.44
CA GLY A 334 6.31 -26.36 -2.30
C GLY A 334 5.98 -25.93 -0.88
N TYR A 335 5.13 -24.91 -0.75
CA TYR A 335 4.43 -24.62 0.49
C TYR A 335 3.29 -25.65 0.64
N HIS A 336 3.47 -26.61 1.55
CA HIS A 336 2.49 -27.64 1.88
C HIS A 336 2.25 -27.68 3.37
#